data_94e7c9efda3dae25a6b993a4c190b4db
#
_entry.id   94e7c9efda3dae25a6b993a4c190b4db
#
_cell.length_a   1.000
_cell.length_b   1.000
_cell.length_c   1.000
_cell.angle_alpha   90.00
_cell.angle_beta   90.00
_cell.angle_gamma   90.00
#
_symmetry.space_group_name_H-M   'P 1'
#
loop_
_entity.id
_entity.type
_entity.pdbx_description
1 polymer ?
#
loop_
_entity_poly.entity_id
_entity_poly.type
_entity_poly.pdbx_seq_one_letter_code
_entity_poly.pdbx_strand_id
1 'polypeptide(L)'
;MNNSYWVLYASHDKPQFYRDAGGGQREQRNASLEYVTTHRTALDIGSNIGQWTRPLAKVFDQVICFEPNPNFRECFRKNISEANVVLHPYALSSHSHTAEQGKTDTHLNHTVGDTEPRDGDIKCMALDSFKFTEVDYVKIDVDGFEVPLLEGAKETLTINSPVINIEMKRRKRPLTTRRATKILNDLGYEYVKTTKSDEIWIKS
;
A
#
# COMPACT_ATOMS: atom_id res chain seq x y z
N MET A 1 13.75 -3.68 -27.25
CA MET A 1 14.07 -3.40 -25.84
C MET A 1 13.30 -2.15 -25.46
N ASN A 2 12.14 -2.28 -24.79
CA ASN A 2 11.37 -1.12 -24.35
C ASN A 2 12.01 -0.58 -23.07
N ASN A 3 12.84 0.46 -23.21
CA ASN A 3 13.27 1.29 -22.10
C ASN A 3 12.05 2.13 -21.63
N SER A 4 11.14 1.54 -20.85
CA SER A 4 10.08 2.30 -20.21
C SER A 4 10.71 3.06 -19.03
N TYR A 5 11.13 4.28 -19.28
CA TYR A 5 11.51 5.18 -18.19
C TYR A 5 10.29 5.44 -17.31
N TRP A 6 10.48 5.32 -15.97
CA TRP A 6 9.49 5.75 -15.01
C TRP A 6 9.46 7.29 -14.96
N VAL A 7 8.27 7.86 -14.94
CA VAL A 7 8.09 9.28 -14.63
C VAL A 7 8.24 9.43 -13.12
N LEU A 8 9.21 10.24 -12.71
CA LEU A 8 9.56 10.47 -11.31
C LEU A 8 9.15 11.88 -10.90
N TYR A 9 8.73 12.05 -9.65
CA TYR A 9 8.61 13.36 -9.05
C TYR A 9 10.00 13.90 -8.68
N ALA A 10 10.19 15.22 -8.73
CA ALA A 10 11.51 15.87 -8.56
C ALA A 10 12.18 15.59 -7.19
N SER A 11 11.40 15.24 -6.16
CA SER A 11 11.92 14.89 -4.83
C SER A 11 12.40 13.44 -4.69
N HIS A 12 12.37 12.62 -5.74
CA HIS A 12 12.89 11.26 -5.68
C HIS A 12 14.42 11.26 -5.69
N ASP A 13 15.02 11.20 -4.51
CA ASP A 13 16.47 11.27 -4.31
C ASP A 13 17.27 10.08 -4.86
N LYS A 14 16.59 9.03 -5.34
CA LYS A 14 17.22 7.79 -5.81
C LYS A 14 16.70 7.34 -7.17
N PRO A 15 17.01 8.06 -8.27
CA PRO A 15 16.53 7.70 -9.60
C PRO A 15 16.96 6.30 -10.06
N GLN A 16 18.07 5.76 -9.56
CA GLN A 16 18.51 4.38 -9.85
C GLN A 16 17.57 3.31 -9.29
N PHE A 17 16.87 3.58 -8.20
CA PHE A 17 15.87 2.66 -7.61
C PHE A 17 14.70 2.40 -8.56
N TYR A 18 14.43 3.34 -9.45
CA TYR A 18 13.30 3.31 -10.38
C TYR A 18 13.68 2.87 -11.81
N ARG A 19 14.99 2.60 -12.07
CA ARG A 19 15.47 2.27 -13.42
C ARG A 19 15.09 0.88 -13.90
N ASP A 20 14.94 -0.08 -12.99
CA ASP A 20 14.60 -1.44 -13.35
C ASP A 20 13.09 -1.60 -13.54
N ALA A 21 12.67 -2.21 -14.65
CA ALA A 21 11.28 -2.55 -14.90
C ALA A 21 10.78 -3.53 -13.82
N GLY A 22 10.12 -3.00 -12.80
CA GLY A 22 9.66 -3.74 -11.63
C GLY A 22 10.24 -3.26 -10.31
N GLY A 23 11.09 -2.21 -10.33
CA GLY A 23 11.60 -1.52 -9.15
C GLY A 23 12.50 -2.35 -8.24
N GLY A 24 13.14 -1.68 -7.28
CA GLY A 24 14.03 -2.31 -6.29
C GLY A 24 13.36 -3.26 -5.30
N GLN A 25 12.03 -3.48 -5.41
CA GLN A 25 11.23 -4.36 -4.55
C GLN A 25 10.75 -5.63 -5.26
N ARG A 26 11.37 -6.00 -6.39
CA ARG A 26 11.00 -7.19 -7.17
C ARG A 26 11.09 -8.48 -6.35
N GLU A 27 12.12 -8.61 -5.54
CA GLU A 27 12.36 -9.77 -4.68
C GLU A 27 11.24 -9.93 -3.65
N GLN A 28 10.87 -8.85 -2.96
CA GLN A 28 9.79 -8.84 -1.97
C GLN A 28 8.45 -9.24 -2.60
N ARG A 29 8.12 -8.64 -3.75
CA ARG A 29 6.90 -8.95 -4.48
C ARG A 29 6.85 -10.41 -4.92
N ASN A 30 7.89 -10.90 -5.56
CA ASN A 30 7.91 -12.28 -6.04
C ASN A 30 7.79 -13.28 -4.89
N ALA A 31 8.50 -13.02 -3.77
CA ALA A 31 8.45 -13.87 -2.59
C ALA A 31 7.06 -13.92 -1.94
N SER A 32 6.27 -12.84 -2.01
CA SER A 32 4.92 -12.83 -1.46
C SER A 32 3.89 -13.47 -2.40
N LEU A 33 4.08 -13.33 -3.70
CA LEU A 33 3.18 -13.94 -4.71
C LEU A 33 3.25 -15.47 -4.74
N GLU A 34 4.32 -16.09 -4.21
CA GLU A 34 4.44 -17.55 -4.05
C GLU A 34 3.31 -18.16 -3.19
N TYR A 35 2.67 -17.36 -2.33
CA TYR A 35 1.60 -17.80 -1.42
C TYR A 35 0.20 -17.48 -1.96
N VAL A 36 0.09 -16.80 -3.09
CA VAL A 36 -1.20 -16.44 -3.70
C VAL A 36 -1.67 -17.57 -4.60
N THR A 37 -2.86 -18.10 -4.33
CA THR A 37 -3.43 -19.23 -5.07
C THR A 37 -4.47 -18.79 -6.10
N THR A 38 -5.13 -17.66 -5.88
CA THR A 38 -6.10 -17.03 -6.78
C THR A 38 -5.68 -15.60 -7.07
N HIS A 39 -6.05 -15.07 -8.23
CA HIS A 39 -5.53 -13.78 -8.70
C HIS A 39 -6.66 -12.85 -9.15
N ARG A 40 -7.73 -12.75 -8.37
CA ARG A 40 -8.89 -11.89 -8.67
C ARG A 40 -8.58 -10.42 -8.42
N THR A 41 -8.41 -10.02 -7.15
CA THR A 41 -8.14 -8.63 -6.79
C THR A 41 -6.89 -8.49 -5.93
N ALA A 42 -5.99 -7.57 -6.32
CA ALA A 42 -4.90 -7.11 -5.48
C ALA A 42 -5.14 -5.68 -5.00
N LEU A 43 -4.84 -5.40 -3.74
CA LEU A 43 -4.79 -4.04 -3.19
C LEU A 43 -3.33 -3.58 -3.10
N ASP A 44 -2.99 -2.43 -3.70
CA ASP A 44 -1.67 -1.79 -3.61
C ASP A 44 -1.81 -0.50 -2.78
N ILE A 45 -1.54 -0.59 -1.49
CA ILE A 45 -1.74 0.49 -0.53
C ILE A 45 -0.41 1.21 -0.28
N GLY A 46 -0.39 2.52 -0.62
CA GLY A 46 0.82 3.29 -0.77
C GLY A 46 1.48 2.99 -2.12
N SER A 47 0.69 3.11 -3.19
CA SER A 47 1.10 2.70 -4.54
C SER A 47 2.16 3.62 -5.17
N ASN A 48 2.38 4.80 -4.57
CA ASN A 48 3.38 5.77 -5.01
C ASN A 48 3.27 6.03 -6.52
N ILE A 49 4.32 5.83 -7.31
CA ILE A 49 4.33 6.01 -8.76
C ILE A 49 3.95 4.75 -9.56
N GLY A 50 3.48 3.67 -8.89
CA GLY A 50 2.97 2.46 -9.53
C GLY A 50 3.96 1.29 -9.69
N GLN A 51 5.07 1.25 -8.94
CA GLN A 51 6.11 0.23 -9.09
C GLN A 51 5.65 -1.19 -8.75
N TRP A 52 4.78 -1.34 -7.76
CA TRP A 52 4.11 -2.59 -7.45
C TRP A 52 2.92 -2.83 -8.37
N THR A 53 2.14 -1.78 -8.64
CA THR A 53 0.91 -1.82 -9.43
C THR A 53 1.12 -2.47 -10.79
N ARG A 54 2.09 -1.98 -11.59
CA ARG A 54 2.29 -2.47 -12.97
C ARG A 54 2.56 -3.98 -13.06
N PRO A 55 3.45 -4.59 -12.25
CA PRO A 55 3.61 -6.03 -12.26
C PRO A 55 2.41 -6.78 -11.66
N LEU A 56 1.70 -6.25 -10.67
CA LEU A 56 0.47 -6.86 -10.15
C LEU A 56 -0.64 -6.87 -11.21
N ALA A 57 -0.79 -5.81 -11.99
CA ALA A 57 -1.78 -5.73 -13.06
C ALA A 57 -1.59 -6.77 -14.19
N LYS A 58 -0.41 -7.40 -14.27
CA LYS A 58 -0.14 -8.50 -15.21
C LYS A 58 -0.55 -9.88 -14.68
N VAL A 59 -0.85 -9.96 -13.40
CA VAL A 59 -1.07 -11.21 -12.68
C VAL A 59 -2.50 -11.29 -12.15
N PHE A 60 -3.08 -10.18 -11.71
CA PHE A 60 -4.42 -10.10 -11.14
C PHE A 60 -5.44 -9.58 -12.16
N ASP A 61 -6.67 -10.04 -12.04
CA ASP A 61 -7.80 -9.57 -12.85
C ASP A 61 -8.08 -8.09 -12.59
N GLN A 62 -7.89 -7.62 -11.34
CA GLN A 62 -8.04 -6.24 -10.93
C GLN A 62 -6.96 -5.83 -9.92
N VAL A 63 -6.47 -4.59 -10.03
CA VAL A 63 -5.60 -3.96 -9.03
C VAL A 63 -6.22 -2.65 -8.57
N ILE A 64 -6.46 -2.53 -7.27
CA ILE A 64 -7.01 -1.33 -6.64
C ILE A 64 -5.91 -0.66 -5.83
N CYS A 65 -5.63 0.58 -6.15
CA CYS A 65 -4.49 1.33 -5.63
C CYS A 65 -4.96 2.49 -4.75
N PHE A 66 -4.20 2.77 -3.70
CA PHE A 66 -4.41 3.92 -2.81
C PHE A 66 -3.13 4.73 -2.71
N GLU A 67 -3.21 6.00 -3.11
CA GLU A 67 -2.09 6.94 -3.03
C GLU A 67 -2.63 8.35 -2.70
N PRO A 68 -2.37 8.86 -1.48
CA PRO A 68 -2.89 10.15 -1.07
C PRO A 68 -2.17 11.35 -1.69
N ASN A 69 -0.87 11.22 -2.04
CA ASN A 69 -0.07 12.33 -2.53
C ASN A 69 -0.42 12.69 -3.99
N PRO A 70 -0.89 13.92 -4.29
CA PRO A 70 -1.28 14.32 -5.63
C PRO A 70 -0.13 14.25 -6.65
N ASN A 71 1.10 14.55 -6.22
CA ASN A 71 2.28 14.53 -7.10
C ASN A 71 2.64 13.10 -7.50
N PHE A 72 2.53 12.15 -6.55
CA PHE A 72 2.77 10.73 -6.86
C PHE A 72 1.66 10.19 -7.75
N ARG A 73 0.40 10.58 -7.53
CA ARG A 73 -0.71 10.19 -8.43
C ARG A 73 -0.53 10.74 -9.85
N GLU A 74 0.03 11.93 -10.01
CA GLU A 74 0.34 12.46 -11.35
C GLU A 74 1.38 11.58 -12.06
N CYS A 75 2.46 11.23 -11.37
CA CYS A 75 3.46 10.30 -11.90
C CYS A 75 2.85 8.92 -12.17
N PHE A 76 2.03 8.41 -11.26
CA PHE A 76 1.33 7.14 -11.41
C PHE A 76 0.51 7.08 -12.70
N ARG A 77 -0.32 8.10 -12.99
CA ARG A 77 -1.14 8.15 -14.22
C ARG A 77 -0.32 8.18 -15.50
N LYS A 78 0.91 8.70 -15.44
CA LYS A 78 1.85 8.68 -16.58
C LYS A 78 2.56 7.33 -16.71
N ASN A 79 2.70 6.61 -15.62
CA ASN A 79 3.40 5.34 -15.57
C ASN A 79 2.49 4.14 -15.84
N ILE A 80 1.24 4.19 -15.39
CA ILE A 80 0.29 3.07 -15.40
C ILE A 80 -0.76 3.33 -16.48
N SER A 81 -0.86 2.41 -17.44
CA SER A 81 -1.83 2.43 -18.54
C SER A 81 -2.70 1.18 -18.59
N GLU A 82 -2.50 0.27 -17.65
CA GLU A 82 -3.20 -1.00 -17.56
C GLU A 82 -4.69 -0.76 -17.24
N ALA A 83 -5.59 -1.32 -18.07
CA ALA A 83 -7.03 -1.06 -18.00
C ALA A 83 -7.72 -1.68 -16.76
N ASN A 84 -7.07 -2.65 -16.12
CA ASN A 84 -7.55 -3.32 -14.91
C ASN A 84 -7.08 -2.67 -13.61
N VAL A 85 -6.58 -1.41 -13.67
CA VAL A 85 -6.08 -0.67 -12.51
C VAL A 85 -7.02 0.48 -12.14
N VAL A 86 -7.38 0.56 -10.86
CA VAL A 86 -8.17 1.66 -10.29
C VAL A 86 -7.33 2.38 -9.24
N LEU A 87 -7.22 3.71 -9.33
CA LEU A 87 -6.46 4.54 -8.38
C LEU A 87 -7.39 5.42 -7.54
N HIS A 88 -7.35 5.24 -6.22
CA HIS A 88 -8.06 6.06 -5.24
C HIS A 88 -7.14 7.11 -4.60
N PRO A 89 -7.60 8.36 -4.46
CA PRO A 89 -6.81 9.47 -3.91
C PRO A 89 -6.86 9.55 -2.37
N TYR A 90 -6.94 8.43 -1.69
CA TYR A 90 -7.12 8.38 -0.24
C TYR A 90 -5.90 7.79 0.46
N ALA A 91 -5.61 8.29 1.67
CA ALA A 91 -4.88 7.53 2.66
C ALA A 91 -5.85 6.55 3.34
N LEU A 92 -5.34 5.40 3.80
CA LEU A 92 -6.14 4.46 4.58
C LEU A 92 -5.81 4.59 6.07
N SER A 93 -6.86 4.60 6.90
CA SER A 93 -6.79 4.78 8.34
C SER A 93 -7.90 4.00 9.05
N SER A 94 -8.03 4.14 10.37
CA SER A 94 -9.04 3.43 11.17
C SER A 94 -10.47 3.91 10.90
N HIS A 95 -10.66 5.14 10.43
CA HIS A 95 -11.96 5.75 10.13
C HIS A 95 -11.78 6.91 9.12
N SER A 96 -12.91 7.44 8.64
CA SER A 96 -12.89 8.60 7.73
C SER A 96 -12.58 9.89 8.48
N HIS A 97 -11.55 10.61 8.04
CA HIS A 97 -11.16 11.91 8.56
C HIS A 97 -10.25 12.63 7.56
N THR A 98 -9.86 13.85 7.87
CA THR A 98 -8.90 14.62 7.11
C THR A 98 -7.60 14.74 7.89
N ALA A 99 -6.46 14.56 7.22
CA ALA A 99 -5.12 14.72 7.78
C ALA A 99 -4.35 15.81 7.02
N GLU A 100 -3.53 16.58 7.71
CA GLU A 100 -2.60 17.50 7.06
C GLU A 100 -1.47 16.71 6.38
N GLN A 101 -1.11 17.11 5.17
CA GLN A 101 0.07 16.59 4.51
C GLN A 101 1.30 17.01 5.30
N GLY A 102 2.21 16.07 5.60
CA GLY A 102 3.46 16.36 6.30
C GLY A 102 4.35 17.33 5.52
N LYS A 103 5.26 17.97 6.24
CA LYS A 103 6.25 18.91 5.66
C LYS A 103 7.20 18.27 4.65
N THR A 104 7.25 16.92 4.61
CA THR A 104 7.96 16.14 3.60
C THR A 104 6.93 15.39 2.77
N ASP A 105 7.08 15.36 1.46
CA ASP A 105 6.14 14.76 0.49
C ASP A 105 5.82 13.26 0.75
N THR A 106 6.49 12.64 1.71
CA THR A 106 6.40 11.21 2.01
C THR A 106 5.70 10.87 3.32
N HIS A 107 5.35 11.86 4.16
CA HIS A 107 4.77 11.57 5.48
C HIS A 107 3.49 12.36 5.72
N LEU A 108 2.49 11.69 6.29
CA LEU A 108 1.31 12.34 6.83
C LEU A 108 1.60 12.79 8.27
N ASN A 109 1.27 14.05 8.61
CA ASN A 109 1.25 14.49 10.00
C ASN A 109 -0.05 14.02 10.67
N HIS A 110 0.06 13.59 11.93
CA HIS A 110 -1.08 13.22 12.76
C HIS A 110 -1.83 14.44 13.28
N THR A 111 -2.38 15.25 12.41
CA THR A 111 -3.33 16.26 12.89
C THR A 111 -4.71 15.84 12.43
N VAL A 112 -5.42 15.21 13.34
CA VAL A 112 -6.81 14.81 13.13
C VAL A 112 -7.70 15.97 13.52
N GLY A 113 -8.45 16.48 12.56
CA GLY A 113 -9.56 17.39 12.81
C GLY A 113 -10.77 16.95 12.02
N ASP A 114 -11.96 16.95 12.65
CA ASP A 114 -13.25 16.82 11.98
C ASP A 114 -13.63 18.12 11.23
N THR A 115 -12.63 18.90 10.83
CA THR A 115 -12.81 20.16 10.11
C THR A 115 -12.91 19.91 8.61
N GLU A 116 -13.63 20.78 7.92
CA GLU A 116 -13.66 20.77 6.45
C GLU A 116 -12.23 20.79 5.87
N PRO A 117 -11.95 19.94 4.83
CA PRO A 117 -10.63 19.87 4.22
C PRO A 117 -10.16 21.22 3.70
N ARG A 118 -8.96 21.61 4.09
CA ARG A 118 -8.26 22.75 3.49
C ARG A 118 -7.53 22.33 2.21
N ASP A 119 -7.14 23.30 1.40
CA ASP A 119 -6.31 23.01 0.24
C ASP A 119 -4.98 22.37 0.67
N GLY A 120 -4.69 21.20 0.11
CA GLY A 120 -3.52 20.38 0.49
C GLY A 120 -3.78 19.31 1.56
N ASP A 121 -4.95 19.25 2.17
CA ASP A 121 -5.31 18.22 3.13
C ASP A 121 -5.59 16.87 2.44
N ILE A 122 -5.28 15.79 3.14
CA ILE A 122 -5.44 14.42 2.67
C ILE A 122 -6.69 13.78 3.29
N LYS A 123 -7.57 13.29 2.44
CA LYS A 123 -8.68 12.44 2.88
C LYS A 123 -8.18 11.07 3.31
N CYS A 124 -8.52 10.69 4.55
CA CYS A 124 -8.31 9.36 5.09
C CYS A 124 -9.64 8.60 5.13
N MET A 125 -9.60 7.30 4.83
CA MET A 125 -10.77 6.42 4.87
C MET A 125 -10.42 5.07 5.48
N ALA A 126 -11.41 4.40 6.07
CA ALA A 126 -11.25 3.00 6.44
C ALA A 126 -11.34 2.12 5.19
N LEU A 127 -10.47 1.11 5.09
CA LEU A 127 -10.54 0.15 3.98
C LEU A 127 -11.90 -0.59 3.98
N ASP A 128 -12.43 -0.88 5.16
CA ASP A 128 -13.70 -1.57 5.33
C ASP A 128 -14.91 -0.78 4.77
N SER A 129 -14.79 0.55 4.60
CA SER A 129 -15.84 1.37 4.00
C SER A 129 -16.06 1.09 2.51
N PHE A 130 -15.09 0.49 1.82
CA PHE A 130 -15.19 0.13 0.40
C PHE A 130 -15.91 -1.22 0.18
N LYS A 131 -16.07 -2.05 1.22
CA LYS A 131 -16.76 -3.34 1.15
C LYS A 131 -16.19 -4.30 0.09
N PHE A 132 -14.89 -4.31 -0.08
CA PHE A 132 -14.24 -5.18 -1.05
C PHE A 132 -14.45 -6.67 -0.73
N THR A 133 -14.76 -7.41 -1.78
CA THR A 133 -14.83 -8.87 -1.79
C THR A 133 -13.83 -9.41 -2.81
N GLU A 134 -13.49 -10.70 -2.72
CA GLU A 134 -12.58 -11.38 -3.65
C GLU A 134 -11.16 -10.77 -3.68
N VAL A 135 -10.69 -10.26 -2.54
CA VAL A 135 -9.31 -9.75 -2.39
C VAL A 135 -8.40 -10.92 -2.04
N ASP A 136 -7.44 -11.21 -2.91
CA ASP A 136 -6.49 -12.32 -2.76
C ASP A 136 -5.11 -11.87 -2.29
N TYR A 137 -4.80 -10.59 -2.47
CA TYR A 137 -3.50 -10.02 -2.14
C TYR A 137 -3.59 -8.57 -1.65
N VAL A 138 -2.80 -8.24 -0.63
CA VAL A 138 -2.69 -6.87 -0.11
C VAL A 138 -1.21 -6.51 0.10
N LYS A 139 -0.73 -5.48 -0.60
CA LYS A 139 0.56 -4.83 -0.32
C LYS A 139 0.32 -3.59 0.53
N ILE A 140 1.10 -3.42 1.60
CA ILE A 140 1.03 -2.27 2.53
C ILE A 140 2.40 -1.64 2.67
N ASP A 141 2.53 -0.38 2.26
CA ASP A 141 3.74 0.42 2.45
C ASP A 141 3.31 1.90 2.64
N VAL A 142 3.05 2.28 3.88
CA VAL A 142 2.40 3.54 4.25
C VAL A 142 3.18 4.35 5.29
N ASP A 143 4.48 4.08 5.40
CA ASP A 143 5.45 4.87 6.14
C ASP A 143 5.09 5.25 7.58
N GLY A 144 4.48 4.31 8.34
CA GLY A 144 4.17 4.47 9.76
C GLY A 144 2.67 4.52 10.06
N PHE A 145 1.82 4.44 9.06
CA PHE A 145 0.36 4.36 9.19
C PHE A 145 -0.18 2.91 9.20
N GLU A 146 0.69 1.92 9.33
CA GLU A 146 0.32 0.49 9.29
C GLU A 146 -0.73 0.14 10.35
N VAL A 147 -0.62 0.70 11.56
CA VAL A 147 -1.56 0.39 12.66
C VAL A 147 -2.95 0.97 12.40
N PRO A 148 -3.12 2.29 12.14
CA PRO A 148 -4.44 2.83 11.80
C PRO A 148 -5.08 2.15 10.58
N LEU A 149 -4.28 1.83 9.55
CA LEU A 149 -4.76 1.12 8.37
C LEU A 149 -5.32 -0.25 8.74
N LEU A 150 -4.56 -1.07 9.47
CA LEU A 150 -4.99 -2.40 9.89
C LEU A 150 -6.23 -2.35 10.80
N GLU A 151 -6.36 -1.32 11.64
CA GLU A 151 -7.55 -1.09 12.46
C GLU A 151 -8.80 -0.84 11.60
N GLY A 152 -8.66 -0.15 10.46
CA GLY A 152 -9.75 0.13 9.52
C GLY A 152 -9.92 -0.89 8.39
N ALA A 153 -9.18 -2.00 8.44
CA ALA A 153 -9.19 -3.05 7.43
C ALA A 153 -9.65 -4.41 7.98
N LYS A 154 -10.08 -4.47 9.24
CA LYS A 154 -10.35 -5.74 9.94
C LYS A 154 -11.41 -6.59 9.27
N GLU A 155 -12.52 -5.98 8.83
CA GLU A 155 -13.60 -6.68 8.14
C GLU A 155 -13.12 -7.23 6.80
N THR A 156 -12.46 -6.38 5.99
CA THR A 156 -11.92 -6.76 4.67
C THR A 156 -10.92 -7.91 4.80
N LEU A 157 -9.97 -7.81 5.74
CA LEU A 157 -8.96 -8.85 5.97
C LEU A 157 -9.56 -10.15 6.53
N THR A 158 -10.61 -10.05 7.34
CA THR A 158 -11.30 -11.23 7.90
C THR A 158 -12.09 -11.98 6.84
N ILE A 159 -12.85 -11.26 6.01
CA ILE A 159 -13.74 -11.84 5.00
C ILE A 159 -12.95 -12.48 3.86
N ASN A 160 -11.90 -11.81 3.39
CA ASN A 160 -11.16 -12.21 2.20
C ASN A 160 -9.95 -13.09 2.50
N SER A 161 -9.37 -13.01 3.70
CA SER A 161 -8.14 -13.73 4.09
C SER A 161 -6.99 -13.64 3.06
N PRO A 162 -6.67 -12.43 2.53
CA PRO A 162 -5.66 -12.28 1.49
C PRO A 162 -4.25 -12.59 2.01
N VAL A 163 -3.33 -12.89 1.10
CA VAL A 163 -1.90 -12.82 1.40
C VAL A 163 -1.51 -11.36 1.63
N ILE A 164 -0.85 -11.07 2.73
CA ILE A 164 -0.42 -9.71 3.08
C ILE A 164 1.10 -9.60 2.93
N ASN A 165 1.55 -8.61 2.16
CA ASN A 165 2.93 -8.11 2.16
C ASN A 165 2.94 -6.73 2.79
N ILE A 166 3.62 -6.57 3.91
CA ILE A 166 3.63 -5.32 4.68
C ILE A 166 5.05 -4.87 5.02
N GLU A 167 5.38 -3.59 4.74
CA GLU A 167 6.66 -3.03 5.15
C GLU A 167 6.69 -2.82 6.68
N MET A 168 7.63 -3.50 7.36
CA MET A 168 7.78 -3.44 8.81
C MET A 168 9.15 -2.89 9.21
N LYS A 169 9.22 -1.59 9.50
CA LYS A 169 10.47 -0.91 9.90
C LYS A 169 10.82 -1.18 11.38
N ARG A 170 11.05 -2.46 11.75
CA ARG A 170 11.26 -2.93 13.14
C ARG A 170 12.28 -2.10 13.93
N ARG A 171 13.40 -1.72 13.31
CA ARG A 171 14.45 -0.95 13.97
C ARG A 171 14.08 0.55 14.13
N LYS A 172 13.38 1.12 13.16
CA LYS A 172 13.03 2.55 13.16
C LYS A 172 11.72 2.82 13.90
N ARG A 173 10.75 1.87 13.86
CA ARG A 173 9.41 2.01 14.41
C ARG A 173 8.99 0.77 15.22
N PRO A 174 9.70 0.42 16.31
CA PRO A 174 9.48 -0.85 17.02
C PRO A 174 8.08 -0.94 17.65
N LEU A 175 7.53 0.15 18.15
CA LEU A 175 6.19 0.17 18.76
C LEU A 175 5.09 -0.02 17.71
N THR A 176 5.20 0.67 16.57
CA THR A 176 4.26 0.51 15.44
C THR A 176 4.27 -0.93 14.95
N THR A 177 5.46 -1.49 14.70
CA THR A 177 5.62 -2.89 14.28
C THR A 177 5.00 -3.87 15.27
N ARG A 178 5.26 -3.70 16.58
CA ARG A 178 4.68 -4.57 17.62
C ARG A 178 3.15 -4.53 17.63
N ARG A 179 2.56 -3.35 17.49
CA ARG A 179 1.09 -3.18 17.44
C ARG A 179 0.51 -3.78 16.17
N ALA A 180 1.12 -3.53 14.99
CA ALA A 180 0.70 -4.12 13.73
C ALA A 180 0.76 -5.66 13.76
N THR A 181 1.88 -6.24 14.27
CA THR A 181 2.02 -7.67 14.50
C THR A 181 0.89 -8.23 15.37
N LYS A 182 0.56 -7.53 16.48
CA LYS A 182 -0.54 -7.96 17.35
C LYS A 182 -1.88 -7.98 16.63
N ILE A 183 -2.19 -6.94 15.83
CA ILE A 183 -3.46 -6.89 15.07
C ILE A 183 -3.53 -8.05 14.07
N LEU A 184 -2.46 -8.32 13.32
CA LEU A 184 -2.43 -9.43 12.37
C LEU A 184 -2.63 -10.78 13.05
N ASN A 185 -1.97 -11.02 14.18
CA ASN A 185 -2.16 -12.25 14.96
C ASN A 185 -3.59 -12.36 15.52
N ASP A 186 -4.16 -11.27 16.04
CA ASP A 186 -5.54 -11.24 16.55
C ASP A 186 -6.57 -11.54 15.43
N LEU A 187 -6.24 -11.22 14.18
CA LEU A 187 -7.05 -11.56 12.99
C LEU A 187 -6.81 -12.98 12.47
N GLY A 188 -5.91 -13.74 13.10
CA GLY A 188 -5.59 -15.12 12.72
C GLY A 188 -4.56 -15.23 11.59
N TYR A 189 -3.80 -14.18 11.31
CA TYR A 189 -2.68 -14.26 10.37
C TYR A 189 -1.44 -14.82 11.03
N GLU A 190 -0.70 -15.62 10.28
CA GLU A 190 0.58 -16.20 10.67
C GLU A 190 1.71 -15.55 9.87
N TYR A 191 2.79 -15.20 10.58
CA TYR A 191 4.01 -14.72 9.95
C TYR A 191 4.70 -15.85 9.18
N VAL A 192 5.09 -15.58 7.95
CA VAL A 192 5.80 -16.54 7.10
C VAL A 192 7.29 -16.25 7.04
N LYS A 193 7.66 -15.12 6.49
CA LYS A 193 9.07 -14.70 6.34
C LYS A 193 9.20 -13.19 6.17
N THR A 194 10.43 -12.70 6.35
CA THR A 194 10.83 -11.33 6.02
C THR A 194 11.71 -11.34 4.78
N THR A 195 11.43 -10.45 3.84
CA THR A 195 12.27 -10.17 2.68
C THR A 195 12.67 -8.70 2.71
N LYS A 196 13.90 -8.40 3.08
CA LYS A 196 14.41 -7.05 3.39
C LYS A 196 13.64 -6.39 4.55
N SER A 197 12.77 -5.41 4.26
CA SER A 197 11.91 -4.73 5.25
C SER A 197 10.48 -5.22 5.26
N ASP A 198 10.10 -6.05 4.29
CA ASP A 198 8.73 -6.50 4.09
C ASP A 198 8.49 -7.84 4.76
N GLU A 199 7.39 -7.98 5.45
CA GLU A 199 6.93 -9.22 6.05
C GLU A 199 5.75 -9.80 5.29
N ILE A 200 5.76 -11.12 5.13
CA ILE A 200 4.69 -11.86 4.48
C ILE A 200 3.86 -12.55 5.55
N TRP A 201 2.55 -12.34 5.49
CA TRP A 201 1.57 -12.89 6.41
C TRP A 201 0.48 -13.61 5.62
N ILE A 202 0.08 -14.78 6.09
CA ILE A 202 -1.00 -15.60 5.50
C ILE A 202 -2.01 -16.00 6.57
N LYS A 203 -3.20 -16.37 6.14
CA LYS A 203 -4.21 -16.98 6.98
C LYS A 203 -4.56 -18.35 6.42
N SER A 204 -4.41 -19.38 7.25
CA SER A 204 -4.74 -20.78 6.93
C SER A 204 -6.23 -21.07 7.00
#